data_d0af5e28684cb846c7e19e796672cc81
#
_entry.id   d0af5e28684cb846c7e19e796672cc81
#
_cell.length_a   1.000
_cell.length_b   1.000
_cell.length_c   1.000
_cell.angle_alpha   90.00
_cell.angle_beta   90.00
_cell.angle_gamma   90.00
#
_symmetry.space_group_name_H-M   'P 1'
#
loop_
_entity.id
_entity.type
_entity.pdbx_description
1 polymer ?
#
loop_
_entity_poly.entity_id
_entity_poly.type
_entity_poly.pdbx_seq_one_letter_code
_entity_poly.pdbx_strand_id
1 'polypeptide(L)'
;FMNLSGQSVSDASRFFKLSSTEICVFHDELDLPFLKIRTKIGGGHAGHNGLRSIQQHLGPDYFRVRLGIGHPGDKAKVASYVLSNFPKNSDADLSFLLEAVAEGFPQLQEGNQEKFLNIVSGQSNTTKNTSDGKAPKTKPSPGKEKLDISKETKKSALERLLEKFR
;
A
#
# COMPACT_ATOMS: atom_id res chain seq x y z
N PHE A 1 -5.22 3.12 -19.32
CA PHE A 1 -6.18 2.07 -18.95
C PHE A 1 -5.58 1.17 -17.88
N MET A 2 -6.36 0.75 -16.89
CA MET A 2 -5.93 -0.08 -15.77
C MET A 2 -5.17 -1.35 -16.23
N ASN A 3 -5.65 -2.02 -17.25
CA ASN A 3 -5.02 -3.23 -17.82
C ASN A 3 -3.71 -2.98 -18.59
N LEU A 4 -3.29 -1.73 -18.77
CA LEU A 4 -2.01 -1.33 -19.38
C LEU A 4 -1.02 -0.74 -18.35
N SER A 5 -1.36 -0.76 -17.05
CA SER A 5 -0.50 -0.20 -15.98
C SER A 5 0.92 -0.78 -16.01
N GLY A 6 1.06 -2.06 -16.33
CA GLY A 6 2.37 -2.72 -16.40
C GLY A 6 3.30 -2.15 -17.46
N GLN A 7 2.76 -1.72 -18.59
CA GLN A 7 3.56 -1.08 -19.63
C GLN A 7 4.14 0.24 -19.13
N SER A 8 3.31 1.11 -18.56
CA SER A 8 3.75 2.41 -18.03
C SER A 8 4.78 2.27 -16.90
N VAL A 9 4.54 1.32 -15.96
CA VAL A 9 5.47 1.08 -14.86
C VAL A 9 6.78 0.48 -15.36
N SER A 10 6.75 -0.44 -16.32
CA SER A 10 7.93 -1.04 -16.93
C SER A 10 8.75 -0.01 -17.70
N ASP A 11 8.10 0.89 -18.45
CA ASP A 11 8.79 1.94 -19.19
C ASP A 11 9.50 2.93 -18.22
N ALA A 12 8.82 3.33 -17.16
CA ALA A 12 9.41 4.15 -16.08
C ALA A 12 10.57 3.42 -15.38
N SER A 13 10.40 2.14 -15.04
CA SER A 13 11.43 1.32 -14.41
C SER A 13 12.69 1.25 -15.27
N ARG A 14 12.55 1.03 -16.57
CA ARG A 14 13.68 1.00 -17.52
C ARG A 14 14.35 2.36 -17.66
N PHE A 15 13.56 3.41 -17.78
CA PHE A 15 14.08 4.78 -17.89
C PHE A 15 14.90 5.19 -16.67
N PHE A 16 14.39 4.95 -15.46
CA PHE A 16 15.06 5.27 -14.21
C PHE A 16 16.04 4.18 -13.74
N LYS A 17 16.16 3.05 -14.46
CA LYS A 17 17.00 1.90 -14.11
C LYS A 17 16.69 1.33 -12.73
N LEU A 18 15.41 1.19 -12.41
CA LEU A 18 14.92 0.63 -11.15
C LEU A 18 14.66 -0.87 -11.31
N SER A 19 15.04 -1.64 -10.27
CA SER A 19 14.61 -3.03 -10.11
C SER A 19 13.17 -3.11 -9.62
N SER A 20 12.51 -4.25 -9.75
CA SER A 20 11.16 -4.46 -9.23
C SER A 20 11.07 -4.23 -7.71
N THR A 21 12.12 -4.53 -6.97
CA THR A 21 12.18 -4.36 -5.50
C THR A 21 12.26 -2.89 -5.06
N GLU A 22 12.58 -1.97 -5.97
CA GLU A 22 12.61 -0.52 -5.73
C GLU A 22 11.28 0.15 -6.10
N ILE A 23 10.29 -0.62 -6.55
CA ILE A 23 8.97 -0.13 -6.96
C ILE A 23 7.95 -0.37 -5.85
N CYS A 24 7.22 0.69 -5.52
CA CYS A 24 6.08 0.62 -4.60
C CYS A 24 4.79 0.91 -5.38
N VAL A 25 3.84 -0.02 -5.31
CA VAL A 25 2.54 0.09 -5.96
C VAL A 25 1.45 0.29 -4.91
N PHE A 26 0.75 1.42 -4.96
CA PHE A 26 -0.48 1.65 -4.22
C PHE A 26 -1.66 1.15 -5.04
N HIS A 27 -2.52 0.33 -4.45
CA HIS A 27 -3.66 -0.22 -5.17
C HIS A 27 -4.86 -0.48 -4.24
N ASP A 28 -6.05 -0.49 -4.80
CA ASP A 28 -7.25 -0.90 -4.11
C ASP A 28 -7.23 -2.41 -3.78
N GLU A 29 -7.85 -2.76 -2.66
CA GLU A 29 -7.87 -4.13 -2.16
C GLU A 29 -9.24 -4.49 -1.61
N LEU A 30 -9.89 -5.46 -2.27
CA LEU A 30 -11.21 -5.95 -1.91
C LEU A 30 -11.23 -6.78 -0.62
N ASP A 31 -10.13 -7.49 -0.34
CA ASP A 31 -10.03 -8.39 0.83
C ASP A 31 -9.74 -7.64 2.13
N LEU A 32 -9.54 -6.33 2.06
CA LEU A 32 -9.37 -5.47 3.23
C LEU A 32 -10.63 -4.64 3.48
N PRO A 33 -11.04 -4.50 4.75
CA PRO A 33 -12.10 -3.56 5.11
C PRO A 33 -11.81 -2.15 4.60
N PHE A 34 -12.86 -1.39 4.31
CA PHE A 34 -12.76 -0.01 3.88
C PHE A 34 -11.87 0.82 4.83
N LEU A 35 -11.01 1.65 4.28
CA LEU A 35 -10.01 2.48 4.98
C LEU A 35 -8.89 1.69 5.70
N LYS A 36 -8.86 0.36 5.60
CA LYS A 36 -7.74 -0.41 6.16
C LYS A 36 -6.56 -0.43 5.20
N ILE A 37 -5.36 -0.12 5.73
CA ILE A 37 -4.11 -0.21 4.97
C ILE A 37 -3.28 -1.40 5.45
N ARG A 38 -2.67 -2.09 4.51
CA ARG A 38 -1.68 -3.14 4.73
C ARG A 38 -0.57 -3.03 3.70
N THR A 39 0.62 -3.42 4.08
CA THR A 39 1.76 -3.53 3.18
C THR A 39 2.11 -4.99 2.92
N LYS A 40 2.70 -5.27 1.77
CA LYS A 40 3.14 -6.61 1.38
C LYS A 40 4.23 -6.52 0.32
N ILE A 41 5.18 -7.45 0.35
CA ILE A 41 6.11 -7.68 -0.76
C ILE A 41 5.61 -8.87 -1.56
N GLY A 42 5.58 -8.74 -2.86
CA GLY A 42 5.22 -9.83 -3.77
C GLY A 42 3.76 -10.28 -3.68
N GLY A 43 3.50 -11.47 -4.19
CA GLY A 43 2.19 -12.13 -4.18
C GLY A 43 1.41 -12.03 -5.50
N GLY A 44 0.29 -12.77 -5.58
CA GLY A 44 -0.60 -12.80 -6.75
C GLY A 44 -1.37 -11.49 -6.95
N HIS A 45 -2.05 -11.38 -8.09
CA HIS A 45 -2.82 -10.20 -8.47
C HIS A 45 -4.30 -10.24 -8.01
N ALA A 46 -4.77 -11.38 -7.46
CA ALA A 46 -6.15 -11.57 -6.94
C ALA A 46 -7.26 -11.05 -7.87
N GLY A 47 -7.09 -11.15 -9.18
CA GLY A 47 -8.06 -10.64 -10.17
C GLY A 47 -7.93 -9.15 -10.51
N HIS A 48 -7.12 -8.38 -9.79
CA HIS A 48 -6.90 -6.96 -10.07
C HIS A 48 -6.15 -6.76 -11.39
N ASN A 49 -6.80 -6.14 -12.38
CA ASN A 49 -6.25 -6.03 -13.75
C ASN A 49 -4.96 -5.22 -13.84
N GLY A 50 -4.81 -4.16 -13.05
CA GLY A 50 -3.58 -3.37 -12.98
C GLY A 50 -2.41 -4.19 -12.44
N LEU A 51 -2.61 -4.91 -11.33
CA LEU A 51 -1.58 -5.79 -10.76
C LEU A 51 -1.22 -6.95 -11.70
N ARG A 52 -2.21 -7.52 -12.42
CA ARG A 52 -1.97 -8.53 -13.44
C ARG A 52 -1.04 -8.00 -14.51
N SER A 53 -1.32 -6.79 -15.02
CA SER A 53 -0.51 -6.14 -16.03
C SER A 53 0.92 -5.84 -15.52
N ILE A 54 1.06 -5.30 -14.32
CA ILE A 54 2.36 -5.04 -13.69
C ILE A 54 3.16 -6.34 -13.52
N GLN A 55 2.51 -7.39 -13.02
CA GLN A 55 3.15 -8.69 -12.82
C GLN A 55 3.65 -9.34 -14.13
N GLN A 56 2.93 -9.14 -15.23
CA GLN A 56 3.36 -9.63 -16.55
C GLN A 56 4.62 -8.94 -17.07
N HIS A 57 4.87 -7.68 -16.69
CA HIS A 57 5.99 -6.88 -17.19
C HIS A 57 7.20 -6.88 -16.25
N LEU A 58 6.98 -6.93 -14.95
CA LEU A 58 8.02 -6.76 -13.92
C LEU A 58 8.18 -7.96 -12.98
N GLY A 59 7.32 -8.98 -13.11
CA GLY A 59 7.22 -10.03 -12.10
C GLY A 59 6.46 -9.60 -10.86
N PRO A 60 6.34 -10.49 -9.85
CA PRO A 60 5.53 -10.24 -8.65
C PRO A 60 6.25 -9.46 -7.53
N ASP A 61 7.58 -9.35 -7.56
CA ASP A 61 8.44 -9.01 -6.43
C ASP A 61 8.63 -7.50 -6.23
N TYR A 62 7.53 -6.75 -6.22
CA TYR A 62 7.50 -5.34 -5.86
C TYR A 62 6.76 -5.11 -4.55
N PHE A 63 7.03 -3.97 -3.91
CA PHE A 63 6.37 -3.57 -2.69
C PHE A 63 4.95 -3.07 -2.99
N ARG A 64 4.00 -3.43 -2.14
CA ARG A 64 2.58 -3.06 -2.29
C ARG A 64 2.06 -2.37 -1.05
N VAL A 65 1.38 -1.25 -1.25
CA VAL A 65 0.51 -0.63 -0.26
C VAL A 65 -0.93 -0.93 -0.67
N ARG A 66 -1.60 -1.78 0.09
CA ARG A 66 -2.94 -2.28 -0.16
C ARG A 66 -3.94 -1.39 0.56
N LEU A 67 -4.77 -0.67 -0.19
CA LEU A 67 -5.77 0.26 0.31
C LEU A 67 -7.14 -0.45 0.31
N GLY A 68 -7.65 -0.79 1.48
CA GLY A 68 -8.91 -1.51 1.63
C GLY A 68 -10.09 -0.67 1.14
N ILE A 69 -10.84 -1.24 0.22
CA ILE A 69 -12.09 -0.67 -0.28
C ILE A 69 -13.32 -1.47 0.16
N GLY A 70 -13.10 -2.63 0.83
CA GLY A 70 -14.15 -3.58 1.18
C GLY A 70 -14.60 -4.42 -0.02
N HIS A 71 -15.50 -5.39 0.25
CA HIS A 71 -16.00 -6.33 -0.75
C HIS A 71 -17.54 -6.26 -0.82
N PRO A 72 -18.14 -6.25 -2.03
CA PRO A 72 -19.60 -6.17 -2.19
C PRO A 72 -20.38 -7.41 -1.74
N GLY A 73 -19.68 -8.48 -1.27
CA GLY A 73 -20.28 -9.74 -0.85
C GLY A 73 -20.62 -10.68 -2.00
N ASP A 74 -20.80 -10.18 -3.21
CA ASP A 74 -21.16 -10.93 -4.40
C ASP A 74 -20.11 -10.73 -5.50
N LYS A 75 -19.54 -11.83 -6.00
CA LYS A 75 -18.52 -11.82 -7.06
C LYS A 75 -19.02 -11.17 -8.35
N ALA A 76 -20.29 -11.32 -8.68
CA ALA A 76 -20.88 -10.72 -9.89
C ALA A 76 -20.92 -9.18 -9.82
N LYS A 77 -20.90 -8.61 -8.62
CA LYS A 77 -20.94 -7.16 -8.39
C LYS A 77 -19.55 -6.51 -8.32
N VAL A 78 -18.47 -7.29 -8.26
CA VAL A 78 -17.11 -6.78 -8.09
C VAL A 78 -16.73 -5.76 -9.18
N ALA A 79 -17.01 -6.08 -10.44
CA ALA A 79 -16.64 -5.20 -11.56
C ALA A 79 -17.32 -3.83 -11.50
N SER A 80 -18.60 -3.77 -11.12
CA SER A 80 -19.30 -2.50 -10.94
C SER A 80 -18.88 -1.78 -9.65
N TYR A 81 -18.58 -2.53 -8.61
CA TYR A 81 -18.16 -1.98 -7.31
C TYR A 81 -16.84 -1.22 -7.41
N VAL A 82 -15.82 -1.80 -8.02
CA VAL A 82 -14.49 -1.17 -8.17
C VAL A 82 -14.49 0.04 -9.11
N LEU A 83 -15.54 0.20 -9.91
CA LEU A 83 -15.71 1.35 -10.81
C LEU A 83 -16.71 2.38 -10.26
N SER A 84 -17.30 2.14 -9.10
CA SER A 84 -18.26 3.06 -8.48
C SER A 84 -17.56 4.16 -7.68
N ASN A 85 -18.29 5.26 -7.44
CA ASN A 85 -17.83 6.28 -6.52
C ASN A 85 -17.93 5.78 -5.06
N PHE A 86 -17.09 6.34 -4.20
CA PHE A 86 -17.22 6.14 -2.76
C PHE A 86 -18.53 6.75 -2.23
N PRO A 87 -19.09 6.21 -1.13
CA PRO A 87 -20.24 6.80 -0.48
C PRO A 87 -19.95 8.24 -0.03
N LYS A 88 -20.87 9.18 -0.28
CA LYS A 88 -20.69 10.60 0.08
C LYS A 88 -20.37 10.83 1.57
N ASN A 89 -20.87 9.98 2.45
CA ASN A 89 -20.62 10.07 3.89
C ASN A 89 -19.23 9.60 4.29
N SER A 90 -18.42 9.08 3.35
CA SER A 90 -17.04 8.63 3.60
C SER A 90 -15.98 9.63 3.12
N ASP A 91 -16.37 10.75 2.52
CA ASP A 91 -15.43 11.70 1.92
C ASP A 91 -14.42 12.25 2.96
N ALA A 92 -14.89 12.58 4.16
CA ALA A 92 -14.03 13.07 5.24
C ALA A 92 -13.02 12.02 5.71
N ASP A 93 -13.48 10.77 5.94
CA ASP A 93 -12.62 9.68 6.38
C ASP A 93 -11.61 9.29 5.29
N LEU A 94 -12.04 9.33 4.03
CA LEU A 94 -11.17 9.05 2.89
C LEU A 94 -10.10 10.14 2.73
N SER A 95 -10.49 11.42 2.81
CA SER A 95 -9.53 12.53 2.74
C SER A 95 -8.49 12.43 3.84
N PHE A 96 -8.94 12.14 5.07
CA PHE A 96 -8.06 11.96 6.22
C PHE A 96 -7.08 10.79 6.02
N LEU A 97 -7.56 9.67 5.47
CA LEU A 97 -6.69 8.53 5.14
C LEU A 97 -5.65 8.89 4.08
N LEU A 98 -6.05 9.61 3.04
CA LEU A 98 -5.14 10.01 1.96
C LEU A 98 -4.08 11.02 2.45
N GLU A 99 -4.45 11.93 3.34
CA GLU A 99 -3.51 12.84 4.00
C GLU A 99 -2.50 12.06 4.85
N ALA A 100 -2.96 11.08 5.64
CA ALA A 100 -2.08 10.22 6.43
C ALA A 100 -1.11 9.41 5.56
N VAL A 101 -1.57 8.91 4.42
CA VAL A 101 -0.72 8.21 3.44
C VAL A 101 0.33 9.16 2.88
N ALA A 102 -0.04 10.38 2.53
CA ALA A 102 0.89 11.38 2.02
C ALA A 102 1.93 11.79 3.07
N GLU A 103 1.52 12.00 4.33
CA GLU A 103 2.42 12.30 5.45
C GLU A 103 3.39 11.14 5.73
N GLY A 104 2.89 9.90 5.68
CA GLY A 104 3.71 8.71 5.91
C GLY A 104 4.62 8.33 4.75
N PHE A 105 4.40 8.85 3.54
CA PHE A 105 5.12 8.43 2.34
C PHE A 105 6.64 8.57 2.43
N PRO A 106 7.23 9.62 3.01
CA PRO A 106 8.68 9.71 3.20
C PRO A 106 9.27 8.52 3.95
N GLN A 107 8.52 7.94 4.90
CA GLN A 107 8.99 6.78 5.64
C GLN A 107 9.12 5.53 4.76
N LEU A 108 8.26 5.38 3.75
CA LEU A 108 8.40 4.30 2.76
C LEU A 108 9.65 4.49 1.89
N GLN A 109 9.97 5.73 1.53
CA GLN A 109 11.18 6.05 0.77
C GLN A 109 12.46 5.71 1.55
N GLU A 110 12.43 5.84 2.87
CA GLU A 110 13.50 5.45 3.79
C GLU A 110 13.51 3.94 4.12
N GLY A 111 12.55 3.17 3.60
CA GLY A 111 12.40 1.75 3.91
C GLY A 111 11.72 1.46 5.26
N ASN A 112 11.21 2.48 5.96
CA ASN A 112 10.59 2.39 7.28
C ASN A 112 9.09 2.05 7.20
N GLN A 113 8.77 0.85 6.74
CA GLN A 113 7.38 0.36 6.60
C GLN A 113 6.58 0.43 7.91
N GLU A 114 7.19 0.13 9.05
CA GLU A 114 6.51 0.17 10.35
C GLU A 114 6.11 1.58 10.74
N LYS A 115 7.00 2.56 10.55
CA LYS A 115 6.68 3.97 10.81
C LYS A 115 5.57 4.47 9.91
N PHE A 116 5.60 4.13 8.62
CA PHE A 116 4.52 4.43 7.69
C PHE A 116 3.17 3.91 8.23
N LEU A 117 3.10 2.61 8.57
CA LEU A 117 1.87 1.99 9.08
C LEU A 117 1.42 2.62 10.40
N ASN A 118 2.34 3.03 11.27
CA ASN A 118 2.00 3.71 12.53
C ASN A 118 1.38 5.08 12.28
N ILE A 119 1.92 5.89 11.35
CA ILE A 119 1.36 7.20 10.97
C ILE A 119 -0.06 7.00 10.43
N VAL A 120 -0.23 6.12 9.45
CA VAL A 120 -1.53 5.86 8.84
C VAL A 120 -2.55 5.28 9.82
N SER A 121 -2.13 4.41 10.76
CA SER A 121 -3.01 3.83 11.77
C SER A 121 -3.33 4.79 12.92
N GLY A 122 -2.38 5.62 13.32
CA GLY A 122 -2.52 6.59 14.41
C GLY A 122 -3.56 7.65 14.10
N GLN A 123 -3.58 8.12 12.87
CA GLN A 123 -4.59 9.08 12.41
C GLN A 123 -5.99 8.44 12.29
N SER A 124 -6.09 7.16 11.93
CA SER A 124 -7.38 6.44 11.86
C SER A 124 -8.06 6.25 13.24
N ASN A 125 -7.34 6.41 14.35
CA ASN A 125 -7.89 6.24 15.70
C ASN A 125 -8.46 7.54 16.31
N THR A 126 -8.20 8.70 15.72
CA THR A 126 -8.64 10.00 16.26
C THR A 126 -10.15 10.23 16.06
N THR A 127 -10.76 9.56 15.10
CA THR A 127 -12.21 9.67 14.81
C THR A 127 -13.10 8.69 15.59
N LYS A 128 -12.53 7.77 16.40
CA LYS A 128 -13.29 6.75 17.14
C LYS A 128 -13.44 7.00 18.64
N ASN A 129 -13.00 8.12 19.19
CA ASN A 129 -13.12 8.43 20.61
C ASN A 129 -14.36 9.27 20.95
N THR A 130 -15.54 8.85 20.47
CA THR A 130 -16.82 9.20 21.09
C THR A 130 -17.76 7.99 21.00
N SER A 131 -17.61 7.06 21.89
CA SER A 131 -18.62 6.23 22.60
C SER A 131 -18.04 4.88 23.03
N ASP A 132 -17.94 4.78 24.35
CA ASP A 132 -18.10 3.62 25.24
C ASP A 132 -17.49 2.23 24.97
N GLY A 133 -16.59 1.87 25.91
CA GLY A 133 -16.87 0.71 26.76
C GLY A 133 -16.19 -0.62 26.39
N LYS A 134 -15.12 -0.91 27.17
CA LYS A 134 -14.76 -2.25 27.65
C LYS A 134 -13.99 -3.22 26.74
N ALA A 135 -12.72 -3.36 27.12
CA ALA A 135 -11.82 -4.43 26.69
C ALA A 135 -12.26 -5.82 27.17
N PRO A 136 -11.80 -6.88 26.51
CA PRO A 136 -11.02 -7.85 27.26
C PRO A 136 -9.65 -8.17 26.66
N LYS A 137 -8.74 -8.40 27.61
CA LYS A 137 -7.35 -8.82 27.44
C LYS A 137 -7.24 -10.22 26.84
N THR A 138 -6.34 -10.43 25.88
CA THR A 138 -5.70 -11.74 25.70
C THR A 138 -4.20 -11.54 25.40
N LYS A 139 -3.41 -12.41 26.06
CA LYS A 139 -1.96 -12.39 26.22
C LYS A 139 -1.23 -12.81 24.93
N PRO A 140 0.07 -12.45 24.80
CA PRO A 140 0.91 -12.83 23.68
C PRO A 140 1.57 -14.20 23.87
N SER A 141 1.85 -14.87 22.77
CA SER A 141 2.76 -16.03 22.75
C SER A 141 3.88 -15.78 21.71
N PRO A 142 5.11 -16.21 21.98
CA PRO A 142 6.30 -15.73 21.32
C PRO A 142 6.81 -16.68 20.24
N GLY A 143 7.37 -16.13 19.16
CA GLY A 143 8.13 -16.88 18.16
C GLY A 143 9.16 -15.95 17.51
N LYS A 144 10.41 -16.14 17.90
CA LYS A 144 11.61 -15.45 17.42
C LYS A 144 11.98 -15.92 16.03
N GLU A 145 12.38 -15.00 15.16
CA GLU A 145 13.63 -15.16 14.41
C GLU A 145 14.15 -13.80 13.97
N LYS A 146 15.34 -13.45 14.47
CA LYS A 146 16.10 -12.27 14.06
C LYS A 146 16.88 -12.63 12.80
N LEU A 147 16.61 -11.95 11.70
CA LEU A 147 17.55 -11.83 10.61
C LEU A 147 18.33 -10.51 10.76
N ASP A 148 19.59 -10.67 11.00
CA ASP A 148 20.61 -9.62 11.04
C ASP A 148 20.86 -9.15 9.59
N ILE A 149 20.49 -7.92 9.28
CA ILE A 149 20.85 -7.31 8.01
C ILE A 149 21.85 -6.22 8.29
N SER A 150 23.10 -6.54 7.99
CA SER A 150 24.25 -5.63 7.98
C SER A 150 23.97 -4.37 7.18
N LYS A 151 24.28 -3.25 7.82
CA LYS A 151 24.19 -1.87 7.29
C LYS A 151 25.10 -1.70 6.08
N GLU A 152 24.54 -1.72 4.87
CA GLU A 152 25.07 -0.97 3.74
C GLU A 152 24.13 0.22 3.47
N THR A 153 24.63 1.43 3.67
CA THR A 153 23.97 2.69 3.33
C THR A 153 23.89 2.82 1.81
N LYS A 154 22.88 2.21 1.21
CA LYS A 154 22.53 2.47 -0.20
C LYS A 154 21.76 3.78 -0.26
N LYS A 155 22.29 4.78 -1.00
CA LYS A 155 21.59 6.02 -1.35
C LYS A 155 20.17 5.69 -1.82
N SER A 156 19.17 6.43 -1.36
CA SER A 156 17.78 6.21 -1.73
C SER A 156 17.57 6.40 -3.24
N ALA A 157 16.57 5.73 -3.82
CA ALA A 157 16.24 5.88 -5.23
C ALA A 157 15.97 7.35 -5.62
N LEU A 158 15.42 8.13 -4.69
CA LEU A 158 15.17 9.56 -4.85
C LEU A 158 16.47 10.38 -4.90
N GLU A 159 17.46 10.07 -4.06
CA GLU A 159 18.76 10.74 -4.10
C GLU A 159 19.50 10.49 -5.41
N ARG A 160 19.40 9.26 -5.96
CA ARG A 160 19.94 8.93 -7.29
C ARG A 160 19.20 9.67 -8.41
N LEU A 161 17.90 9.93 -8.22
CA LEU A 161 17.08 10.65 -9.19
C LEU A 161 17.45 12.14 -9.19
N LEU A 162 17.60 12.76 -8.01
CA LEU A 162 17.99 14.15 -7.87
C LEU A 162 19.41 14.42 -8.38
N GLU A 163 20.35 13.48 -8.26
CA GLU A 163 21.71 13.61 -8.82
C GLU A 163 21.71 13.59 -10.37
N LYS A 164 20.71 13.04 -11.03
CA LYS A 164 20.62 13.01 -12.51
C LYS A 164 20.05 14.29 -13.13
N PHE A 165 19.39 15.12 -12.33
CA PHE A 165 18.79 16.40 -12.78
C PHE A 165 19.55 17.62 -12.27
N ARG A 166 20.73 17.42 -11.71
CA ARG A 166 21.70 18.45 -11.34
C ARG A 166 22.87 18.47 -12.36
#